data_b926e33677610c57a9ecbc26d64eefd7
#
_entry.id   b926e33677610c57a9ecbc26d64eefd7
#
_cell.length_a   1.000
_cell.length_b   1.000
_cell.length_c   1.000
_cell.angle_alpha   90.00
_cell.angle_beta   90.00
_cell.angle_gamma   90.00
#
_symmetry.space_group_name_H-M   'P 1'
#
loop_
_entity.id
_entity.type
_entity.pdbx_description
1 polymer ?
#
loop_
_entity_poly.entity_id
_entity_poly.type
_entity_poly.pdbx_seq_one_letter_code
_entity_poly.pdbx_strand_id
1 'polypeptide(L)'
;MQATGLRRTDPMILGFLAEAFALKGDVAEGMRTLATASAAAEAAGAHWADAELNRLRGDLLARLPSGDWVEVETCFRTALTVARKQGSRGFELRAATSLARLMSMQQRATEARELLEPIYGWFTEGFDTADLKHAKALLDELG
;
A
#
# COMPACT_ATOMS: atom_id res chain seq x y z
N MET A 1 5.80 28.61 11.72
CA MET A 1 6.23 28.47 10.96
C MET A 1 6.76 27.40 10.51
N GLN A 2 6.98 26.89 10.01
CA GLN A 2 7.47 25.94 9.60
C GLN A 2 8.37 25.89 8.74
N ALA A 3 9.02 26.10 8.69
CA ALA A 3 9.96 26.39 7.79
C ALA A 3 10.98 25.43 7.49
N THR A 4 10.95 24.29 7.91
CA THR A 4 11.94 23.31 7.55
C THR A 4 11.44 22.49 6.40
N GLY A 5 12.33 21.81 5.68
CA GLY A 5 11.94 20.93 4.61
C GLY A 5 11.16 19.73 5.09
N LEU A 6 11.36 19.33 6.34
CA LEU A 6 10.66 18.22 6.92
C LEU A 6 9.41 18.73 7.60
N ARG A 7 8.27 18.39 7.06
CA ARG A 7 7.00 18.89 7.57
C ARG A 7 6.21 17.79 8.20
N ARG A 8 5.58 18.11 9.33
CA ARG A 8 4.70 17.17 9.99
C ARG A 8 3.50 16.80 9.16
N THR A 9 3.17 17.64 8.18
CA THR A 9 2.03 17.40 7.30
C THR A 9 2.41 16.73 6.00
N ASP A 10 3.66 16.31 5.85
CA ASP A 10 4.08 15.57 4.66
C ASP A 10 3.29 14.27 4.60
N PRO A 11 2.54 14.02 3.50
CA PRO A 11 1.69 12.83 3.42
C PRO A 11 2.44 11.52 3.61
N MET A 12 3.65 11.41 3.08
CA MET A 12 4.39 10.14 3.23
C MET A 12 4.91 9.95 4.64
N ILE A 13 5.34 11.02 5.29
CA ILE A 13 5.78 10.93 6.69
C ILE A 13 4.60 10.52 7.56
N LEU A 14 3.44 11.12 7.34
CA LEU A 14 2.23 10.74 8.07
C LEU A 14 1.81 9.31 7.75
N GLY A 15 2.00 8.87 6.50
CA GLY A 15 1.73 7.50 6.13
C GLY A 15 2.61 6.51 6.89
N PHE A 16 3.91 6.80 6.98
CA PHE A 16 4.82 5.95 7.74
C PHE A 16 4.45 5.93 9.22
N LEU A 17 4.03 7.08 9.76
CA LEU A 17 3.62 7.15 11.15
C LEU A 17 2.35 6.32 11.39
N ALA A 18 1.40 6.38 10.46
CA ALA A 18 0.18 5.58 10.55
C ALA A 18 0.52 4.09 10.59
N GLU A 19 1.42 3.66 9.73
CA GLU A 19 1.86 2.28 9.70
C GLU A 19 2.53 1.88 11.00
N ALA A 20 3.36 2.78 11.56
CA ALA A 20 4.03 2.51 12.82
C ALA A 20 3.03 2.32 13.96
N PHE A 21 1.98 3.14 14.02
CA PHE A 21 0.93 2.96 15.01
C PHE A 21 0.27 1.59 14.86
N ALA A 22 -0.03 1.20 13.63
CA ALA A 22 -0.69 -0.08 13.36
C ALA A 22 0.19 -1.25 13.80
N LEU A 23 1.49 -1.16 13.54
CA LEU A 23 2.43 -2.21 13.93
C LEU A 23 2.54 -2.36 15.44
N LYS A 24 2.28 -1.29 16.17
CA LYS A 24 2.25 -1.33 17.64
C LYS A 24 0.90 -1.80 18.18
N GLY A 25 -0.05 -2.07 17.31
CA GLY A 25 -1.38 -2.51 17.72
C GLY A 25 -2.38 -1.37 17.87
N ASP A 26 -1.99 -0.13 17.60
CA ASP A 26 -2.89 1.01 17.72
C ASP A 26 -3.44 1.39 16.36
N VAL A 27 -4.29 0.53 15.82
CA VAL A 27 -4.84 0.70 14.49
C VAL A 27 -5.74 1.94 14.42
N ALA A 28 -6.47 2.23 15.51
CA ALA A 28 -7.35 3.39 15.53
C ALA A 28 -6.56 4.69 15.34
N GLU A 29 -5.44 4.83 16.03
CA GLU A 29 -4.59 6.00 15.88
C GLU A 29 -3.95 6.02 14.49
N GLY A 30 -3.58 4.86 13.98
CA GLY A 30 -3.08 4.74 12.61
C GLY A 30 -4.09 5.25 11.59
N MET A 31 -5.35 4.86 11.75
CA MET A 31 -6.42 5.31 10.83
C MET A 31 -6.62 6.82 10.90
N ARG A 32 -6.59 7.40 12.10
CA ARG A 32 -6.71 8.84 12.25
C ARG A 32 -5.55 9.57 11.58
N THR A 33 -4.34 9.07 11.78
CA THR A 33 -3.14 9.65 11.18
C THR A 33 -3.21 9.56 9.66
N LEU A 34 -3.69 8.44 9.14
CA LEU A 34 -3.82 8.24 7.71
C LEU A 34 -4.85 9.19 7.10
N ALA A 35 -5.94 9.45 7.82
CA ALA A 35 -6.92 10.42 7.35
C ALA A 35 -6.31 11.82 7.28
N THR A 36 -5.47 12.16 8.25
CA THR A 36 -4.72 13.43 8.23
C THR A 36 -3.78 13.47 7.03
N ALA A 37 -3.11 12.36 6.74
CA ALA A 37 -2.21 12.28 5.58
C ALA A 37 -2.97 12.52 4.28
N SER A 38 -4.14 11.90 4.14
CA SER A 38 -4.94 12.05 2.92
C SER A 38 -5.44 13.49 2.77
N ALA A 39 -5.87 14.11 3.86
CA ALA A 39 -6.31 15.51 3.84
C ALA A 39 -5.17 16.44 3.49
N ALA A 40 -3.97 16.18 4.01
CA ALA A 40 -2.80 16.98 3.72
C ALA A 40 -2.40 16.87 2.25
N ALA A 41 -2.49 15.66 1.70
CA ALA A 41 -2.19 15.43 0.29
C ALA A 41 -3.19 16.19 -0.61
N GLU A 42 -4.45 16.13 -0.25
CA GLU A 42 -5.50 16.82 -1.00
C GLU A 42 -5.28 18.33 -0.95
N ALA A 43 -5.02 18.88 0.23
CA ALA A 43 -4.83 20.32 0.41
C ALA A 43 -3.61 20.84 -0.34
N ALA A 44 -2.57 20.02 -0.45
CA ALA A 44 -1.33 20.41 -1.12
C ALA A 44 -1.32 20.07 -2.60
N GLY A 45 -2.35 19.39 -3.10
CA GLY A 45 -2.35 18.89 -4.48
C GLY A 45 -1.28 17.83 -4.69
N ALA A 46 -0.87 17.13 -3.64
CA ALA A 46 0.23 16.17 -3.68
C ALA A 46 -0.30 14.77 -3.99
N HIS A 47 -0.78 14.57 -5.19
CA HIS A 47 -1.42 13.31 -5.57
C HIS A 47 -0.45 12.15 -5.80
N TRP A 48 0.84 12.43 -5.81
CA TRP A 48 1.86 11.40 -6.01
C TRP A 48 1.84 10.33 -4.90
N ALA A 49 1.32 10.69 -3.73
CA ALA A 49 1.25 9.77 -2.59
C ALA A 49 -0.05 8.96 -2.54
N ASP A 50 -1.01 9.26 -3.41
CA ASP A 50 -2.36 8.68 -3.31
C ASP A 50 -2.34 7.16 -3.38
N ALA A 51 -1.54 6.59 -4.26
CA ALA A 51 -1.46 5.13 -4.39
C ALA A 51 -1.06 4.49 -3.06
N GLU A 52 0.01 4.98 -2.46
CA GLU A 52 0.51 4.41 -1.23
C GLU A 52 -0.42 4.65 -0.05
N LEU A 53 -1.06 5.81 -0.01
CA LEU A 53 -2.03 6.08 1.07
C LEU A 53 -3.23 5.16 0.98
N ASN A 54 -3.71 4.85 -0.23
CA ASN A 54 -4.79 3.88 -0.40
C ASN A 54 -4.36 2.47 0.00
N ARG A 55 -3.15 2.07 -0.36
CA ARG A 55 -2.63 0.77 0.04
C ARG A 55 -2.54 0.66 1.56
N LEU A 56 -2.01 1.68 2.21
CA LEU A 56 -1.91 1.70 3.68
C LEU A 56 -3.28 1.64 4.32
N ARG A 57 -4.26 2.33 3.75
CA ARG A 57 -5.62 2.27 4.27
C ARG A 57 -6.16 0.83 4.23
N GLY A 58 -5.93 0.15 3.13
CA GLY A 58 -6.32 -1.25 3.02
C GLY A 58 -5.63 -2.12 4.05
N ASP A 59 -4.32 -1.93 4.24
CA ASP A 59 -3.56 -2.68 5.24
C ASP A 59 -4.11 -2.46 6.66
N LEU A 60 -4.43 -1.22 6.99
CA LEU A 60 -4.94 -0.91 8.32
C LEU A 60 -6.35 -1.48 8.53
N LEU A 61 -7.21 -1.35 7.52
CA LEU A 61 -8.55 -1.94 7.59
C LEU A 61 -8.48 -3.45 7.77
N ALA A 62 -7.53 -4.10 7.13
CA ALA A 62 -7.37 -5.55 7.24
C ALA A 62 -7.00 -5.99 8.66
N ARG A 63 -6.46 -5.10 9.48
CA ARG A 63 -6.07 -5.41 10.85
C ARG A 63 -7.23 -5.27 11.83
N LEU A 64 -8.34 -4.67 11.42
CA LEU A 64 -9.50 -4.48 12.30
C LEU A 64 -10.27 -5.80 12.41
N PRO A 65 -10.75 -6.16 13.62
CA PRO A 65 -11.51 -7.40 13.79
C PRO A 65 -12.77 -7.45 12.95
N SER A 66 -13.39 -6.30 12.71
CA SER A 66 -14.60 -6.20 11.93
C SER A 66 -14.30 -5.85 10.48
N GLY A 67 -13.10 -6.15 10.01
CA GLY A 67 -12.65 -5.73 8.69
C GLY A 67 -13.59 -6.16 7.59
N ASP A 68 -13.95 -5.19 6.74
CA ASP A 68 -14.76 -5.44 5.56
C ASP A 68 -13.80 -5.77 4.42
N TRP A 69 -13.72 -7.06 4.09
CA TRP A 69 -12.76 -7.52 3.09
C TRP A 69 -13.04 -6.94 1.70
N VAL A 70 -14.30 -6.59 1.41
CA VAL A 70 -14.63 -5.91 0.16
C VAL A 70 -14.00 -4.52 0.13
N GLU A 71 -14.08 -3.81 1.26
CA GLU A 71 -13.48 -2.48 1.35
C GLU A 71 -11.95 -2.56 1.30
N VAL A 72 -11.37 -3.57 1.95
CA VAL A 72 -9.92 -3.79 1.90
C VAL A 72 -9.46 -3.99 0.45
N GLU A 73 -10.15 -4.86 -0.26
CA GLU A 73 -9.81 -5.13 -1.66
C GLU A 73 -9.98 -3.87 -2.50
N THR A 74 -11.02 -3.09 -2.25
CA THR A 74 -11.25 -1.84 -2.99
C THR A 74 -10.09 -0.88 -2.79
N CYS A 75 -9.57 -0.77 -1.58
CA CYS A 75 -8.42 0.10 -1.30
C CYS A 75 -7.20 -0.33 -2.11
N PHE A 76 -6.92 -1.63 -2.14
CA PHE A 76 -5.75 -2.13 -2.89
C PHE A 76 -5.94 -1.95 -4.40
N ARG A 77 -7.15 -2.16 -4.91
CA ARG A 77 -7.41 -1.97 -6.35
C ARG A 77 -7.32 -0.50 -6.73
N THR A 78 -7.80 0.39 -5.87
CA THR A 78 -7.67 1.82 -6.09
C THR A 78 -6.19 2.21 -6.12
N ALA A 79 -5.41 1.70 -5.17
CA ALA A 79 -3.98 1.96 -5.13
C ALA A 79 -3.30 1.51 -6.43
N LEU A 80 -3.66 0.33 -6.90
CA LEU A 80 -3.09 -0.23 -8.13
C LEU A 80 -3.46 0.63 -9.34
N THR A 81 -4.72 1.02 -9.44
CA THR A 81 -5.19 1.86 -10.54
C THR A 81 -4.47 3.21 -10.57
N VAL A 82 -4.34 3.84 -9.39
CA VAL A 82 -3.67 5.13 -9.30
C VAL A 82 -2.19 5.00 -9.68
N ALA A 83 -1.52 3.97 -9.15
CA ALA A 83 -0.11 3.76 -9.46
C ALA A 83 0.11 3.56 -10.96
N ARG A 84 -0.78 2.80 -11.61
CA ARG A 84 -0.69 2.59 -13.06
C ARG A 84 -0.90 3.88 -13.85
N LYS A 85 -1.88 4.68 -13.44
CA LYS A 85 -2.14 5.96 -14.09
C LYS A 85 -0.95 6.90 -13.97
N GLN A 86 -0.27 6.85 -12.83
CA GLN A 86 0.87 7.73 -12.57
C GLN A 86 2.18 7.16 -13.11
N GLY A 87 2.16 5.94 -13.62
CA GLY A 87 3.37 5.29 -14.10
C GLY A 87 4.36 4.95 -13.00
N SER A 88 3.88 4.80 -11.77
CA SER A 88 4.73 4.50 -10.63
C SER A 88 4.88 2.99 -10.45
N ARG A 89 5.95 2.44 -11.02
CA ARG A 89 6.18 0.99 -10.97
C ARG A 89 6.40 0.48 -9.56
N GLY A 90 7.05 1.28 -8.72
CA GLY A 90 7.28 0.89 -7.32
C GLY A 90 6.00 0.79 -6.54
N PHE A 91 5.14 1.78 -6.65
CA PHE A 91 3.85 1.77 -5.96
C PHE A 91 2.92 0.72 -6.57
N GLU A 92 3.00 0.51 -7.88
CA GLU A 92 2.23 -0.55 -8.53
C GLU A 92 2.61 -1.91 -7.95
N LEU A 93 3.91 -2.18 -7.78
CA LEU A 93 4.38 -3.42 -7.20
C LEU A 93 3.88 -3.60 -5.77
N ARG A 94 3.95 -2.55 -4.98
CA ARG A 94 3.47 -2.61 -3.58
C ARG A 94 1.99 -2.90 -3.50
N ALA A 95 1.20 -2.20 -4.32
CA ALA A 95 -0.25 -2.41 -4.34
C ALA A 95 -0.59 -3.81 -4.81
N ALA A 96 0.08 -4.28 -5.86
CA ALA A 96 -0.16 -5.62 -6.39
C ALA A 96 0.22 -6.70 -5.38
N THR A 97 1.33 -6.50 -4.65
CA THR A 97 1.75 -7.45 -3.63
C THR A 97 0.71 -7.53 -2.50
N SER A 98 0.21 -6.38 -2.05
CA SER A 98 -0.83 -6.36 -1.01
C SER A 98 -2.10 -7.05 -1.49
N LEU A 99 -2.53 -6.76 -2.71
CA LEU A 99 -3.74 -7.37 -3.28
C LEU A 99 -3.57 -8.87 -3.48
N ALA A 100 -2.42 -9.29 -3.99
CA ALA A 100 -2.14 -10.71 -4.20
C ALA A 100 -2.12 -11.46 -2.87
N ARG A 101 -1.58 -10.83 -1.81
CA ARG A 101 -1.58 -11.46 -0.49
C ARG A 101 -3.01 -11.66 0.02
N LEU A 102 -3.86 -10.66 -0.18
CA LEU A 102 -5.27 -10.78 0.20
C LEU A 102 -5.93 -11.92 -0.57
N MET A 103 -5.70 -11.99 -1.88
CA MET A 103 -6.26 -13.05 -2.71
C MET A 103 -5.78 -14.42 -2.25
N SER A 104 -4.50 -14.54 -1.89
CA SER A 104 -3.94 -15.79 -1.40
C SER A 104 -4.65 -16.24 -0.14
N MET A 105 -4.92 -15.32 0.78
CA MET A 105 -5.64 -15.61 2.01
C MET A 105 -7.07 -16.05 1.76
N GLN A 106 -7.65 -15.65 0.63
CA GLN A 106 -9.02 -15.99 0.25
C GLN A 106 -9.09 -17.19 -0.69
N GLN A 107 -8.02 -17.95 -0.79
CA GLN A 107 -7.95 -19.14 -1.65
C GLN A 107 -8.08 -18.78 -3.14
N ARG A 108 -7.57 -17.62 -3.52
CA ARG A 108 -7.58 -17.15 -4.91
C ARG A 108 -6.15 -17.08 -5.44
N ALA A 109 -5.41 -18.18 -5.27
CA ALA A 109 -3.99 -18.21 -5.60
C ALA A 109 -3.71 -17.98 -7.08
N THR A 110 -4.55 -18.52 -7.97
CA THR A 110 -4.36 -18.33 -9.40
C THR A 110 -4.50 -16.87 -9.80
N GLU A 111 -5.54 -16.20 -9.28
CA GLU A 111 -5.72 -14.78 -9.53
C GLU A 111 -4.54 -13.97 -9.01
N ALA A 112 -4.07 -14.33 -7.81
CA ALA A 112 -2.94 -13.63 -7.19
C ALA A 112 -1.69 -13.73 -8.07
N ARG A 113 -1.42 -14.93 -8.58
CA ARG A 113 -0.27 -15.13 -9.45
C ARG A 113 -0.41 -14.37 -10.75
N GLU A 114 -1.59 -14.44 -11.37
CA GLU A 114 -1.83 -13.75 -12.64
C GLU A 114 -1.70 -12.24 -12.50
N LEU A 115 -2.01 -11.71 -11.33
CA LEU A 115 -1.85 -10.29 -11.06
C LEU A 115 -0.38 -9.92 -10.85
N LEU A 116 0.30 -10.64 -9.99
CA LEU A 116 1.62 -10.23 -9.49
C LEU A 116 2.76 -10.60 -10.44
N GLU A 117 2.69 -11.74 -11.09
CA GLU A 117 3.79 -12.25 -11.89
C GLU A 117 4.22 -11.28 -13.00
N PRO A 118 3.31 -10.73 -13.81
CA PRO A 118 3.74 -9.78 -14.86
C PRO A 118 4.33 -8.51 -14.30
N ILE A 119 3.81 -8.03 -13.16
CA ILE A 119 4.29 -6.80 -12.54
C ILE A 119 5.71 -7.01 -12.01
N TYR A 120 5.92 -8.13 -11.31
CA TYR A 120 7.26 -8.49 -10.83
C TYR A 120 8.23 -8.66 -12.01
N GLY A 121 7.75 -9.30 -13.07
CA GLY A 121 8.57 -9.60 -14.24
C GLY A 121 9.02 -8.38 -15.03
N TRP A 122 8.41 -7.23 -14.80
CA TRP A 122 8.84 -5.99 -15.45
C TRP A 122 10.21 -5.52 -14.94
N PHE A 123 10.54 -5.83 -13.69
CA PHE A 123 11.79 -5.37 -13.07
C PHE A 123 12.98 -6.20 -13.56
N THR A 124 14.10 -5.51 -13.81
CA THR A 124 15.34 -6.14 -14.28
C THR A 124 16.48 -5.97 -13.29
N GLU A 125 16.27 -5.19 -12.24
CA GLU A 125 17.30 -4.96 -11.22
C GLU A 125 16.61 -4.58 -9.91
N GLY A 126 17.39 -4.40 -8.85
CA GLY A 126 16.84 -4.02 -7.55
C GLY A 126 16.26 -5.19 -6.79
N PHE A 127 16.62 -6.42 -7.16
CA PHE A 127 16.03 -7.62 -6.56
C PHE A 127 16.39 -7.82 -5.10
N ASP A 128 17.30 -7.02 -4.57
CA ASP A 128 17.63 -7.04 -3.15
C ASP A 128 16.80 -6.02 -2.35
N THR A 129 15.94 -5.26 -3.01
CA THR A 129 15.05 -4.33 -2.28
C THR A 129 13.95 -5.10 -1.57
N ALA A 130 13.44 -4.50 -0.47
CA ALA A 130 12.39 -5.14 0.31
C ALA A 130 11.15 -5.44 -0.52
N ASP A 131 10.75 -4.50 -1.39
CA ASP A 131 9.53 -4.67 -2.18
C ASP A 131 9.62 -5.85 -3.14
N LEU A 132 10.74 -6.00 -3.82
CA LEU A 132 10.90 -7.12 -4.76
C LEU A 132 11.11 -8.43 -4.02
N LYS A 133 11.78 -8.40 -2.86
CA LYS A 133 11.93 -9.60 -2.03
C LYS A 133 10.56 -10.09 -1.52
N HIS A 134 9.71 -9.18 -1.09
CA HIS A 134 8.38 -9.54 -0.62
C HIS A 134 7.53 -10.12 -1.75
N ALA A 135 7.60 -9.52 -2.94
CA ALA A 135 6.86 -10.02 -4.10
C ALA A 135 7.35 -11.41 -4.49
N LYS A 136 8.68 -11.62 -4.51
CA LYS A 136 9.26 -12.91 -4.88
C LYS A 136 8.85 -13.98 -3.89
N ALA A 137 8.91 -13.68 -2.59
CA ALA A 137 8.53 -14.63 -1.56
C ALA A 137 7.07 -15.05 -1.72
N LEU A 138 6.20 -14.08 -2.01
CA LEU A 138 4.78 -14.38 -2.20
C LEU A 138 4.57 -15.24 -3.46
N LEU A 139 5.24 -14.92 -4.55
CA LEU A 139 5.14 -15.71 -5.78
C LEU A 139 5.60 -17.15 -5.54
N ASP A 140 6.66 -17.32 -4.75
CA ASP A 140 7.14 -18.67 -4.42
C ASP A 140 6.10 -19.45 -3.60
N GLU A 141 5.39 -18.75 -2.70
CA GLU A 141 4.32 -19.39 -1.93
C GLU A 141 3.13 -19.77 -2.80
N LEU A 142 2.86 -18.97 -3.82
CA LEU A 142 1.72 -19.21 -4.68
C LEU A 142 1.93 -20.40 -5.62
N GLY A 143 3.15 -20.78 -5.75
CA GLY A 143 3.44 -21.92 -6.42
C GLY A 143 4.02 -22.33 -7.48
#